data_9c3ff0cad165275be036561656cafeb3
#
_entry.id   9c3ff0cad165275be036561656cafeb3
#
_cell.length_a   1.000
_cell.length_b   1.000
_cell.length_c   1.000
_cell.angle_alpha   90.00
_cell.angle_beta   90.00
_cell.angle_gamma   90.00
#
_symmetry.space_group_name_H-M   'P 1'
#
loop_
_entity.id
_entity.type
_entity.pdbx_description
1 polymer ?
#
loop_
_entity_poly.entity_id
_entity_poly.type
_entity_poly.pdbx_seq_one_letter_code
_entity_poly.pdbx_strand_id
1 'polypeptide(L)'
;MNIDPSTAPKEVKEDLKNLQTFLSQTLPAKKLDQNVLICAWNIRMFGGLTMKWESQEEDSPKRDMHSLLCIVDILRRFDIIAVQEVRGNFKCLREAMRLLGPDWSFLMTDVTKGGKGNNERLAFIFDNRKVKLSGLACEIVIPDDELEKNKAINADALQRQFARTPYAVSFQVANHTFVLLTLHVLFGKKSADREAEIQAIADWIKGWAEEMNSWNHSMITLGDFNLERGNDPTLQAFLSTGLHIPPDLDPHARTIFKKSTTYYDQISWFKNNISLQYNGGGIVDFRGNVLQNRNHTLQELSFRISDHFPLWAEFLTP
;
A
#
# COMPACT_ATOMS: atom_id res chain seq x y z
N MET A 1 18.10 -20.09 9.19
CA MET A 1 18.77 -19.50 10.37
C MET A 1 18.25 -18.07 10.48
N ASN A 2 17.71 -17.66 11.63
CA ASN A 2 17.25 -16.28 11.83
C ASN A 2 18.45 -15.43 12.26
N ILE A 3 18.55 -14.22 11.71
CA ILE A 3 19.56 -13.26 12.16
C ILE A 3 18.99 -12.47 13.34
N ASP A 4 19.78 -12.40 14.43
CA ASP A 4 19.44 -11.59 15.59
C ASP A 4 19.77 -10.11 15.29
N PRO A 5 18.78 -9.18 15.31
CA PRO A 5 19.03 -7.75 15.10
C PRO A 5 20.06 -7.14 16.05
N SER A 6 20.21 -7.69 17.25
CA SER A 6 21.21 -7.21 18.23
C SER A 6 22.65 -7.35 17.71
N THR A 7 22.90 -8.31 16.82
CA THR A 7 24.19 -8.57 16.19
C THR A 7 24.50 -7.69 14.99
N ALA A 8 23.62 -6.72 14.67
CA ALA A 8 23.81 -5.82 13.55
C ALA A 8 25.15 -5.07 13.65
N PRO A 9 25.88 -4.91 12.53
CA PRO A 9 27.07 -4.08 12.46
C PRO A 9 26.81 -2.66 12.95
N LYS A 10 27.87 -1.97 13.36
CA LYS A 10 27.77 -0.61 13.92
C LYS A 10 27.14 0.36 12.92
N GLU A 11 27.58 0.32 11.67
CA GLU A 11 27.06 1.15 10.57
C GLU A 11 25.56 0.92 10.29
N VAL A 12 25.07 -0.32 10.43
CA VAL A 12 23.64 -0.65 10.32
C VAL A 12 22.86 -0.03 11.46
N LYS A 13 23.37 -0.09 12.69
CA LYS A 13 22.71 0.49 13.87
C LYS A 13 22.65 2.03 13.78
N GLU A 14 23.73 2.66 13.29
CA GLU A 14 23.80 4.12 13.08
C GLU A 14 22.81 4.57 12.00
N ASP A 15 22.76 3.86 10.88
CA ASP A 15 21.82 4.14 9.78
C ASP A 15 20.35 4.03 10.25
N LEU A 16 20.00 2.96 10.95
CA LEU A 16 18.66 2.79 11.52
C LEU A 16 18.30 3.88 12.53
N LYS A 17 19.25 4.31 13.36
CA LYS A 17 19.03 5.43 14.30
C LYS A 17 18.74 6.75 13.55
N ASN A 18 19.48 7.03 12.47
CA ASN A 18 19.25 8.19 11.62
C ASN A 18 17.86 8.12 10.95
N LEU A 19 17.50 6.97 10.40
CA LEU A 19 16.17 6.73 9.83
C LEU A 19 15.07 6.96 10.88
N GLN A 20 15.20 6.42 12.09
CA GLN A 20 14.23 6.59 13.16
C GLN A 20 14.07 8.06 13.57
N THR A 21 15.17 8.82 13.60
CA THR A 21 15.15 10.26 13.85
C THR A 21 14.40 10.99 12.74
N PHE A 22 14.71 10.72 11.48
CA PHE A 22 14.03 11.29 10.32
C PHE A 22 12.52 10.99 10.36
N LEU A 23 12.14 9.73 10.58
CA LEU A 23 10.73 9.34 10.67
C LEU A 23 9.99 10.02 11.82
N SER A 24 10.65 10.25 12.96
CA SER A 24 10.06 10.95 14.11
C SER A 24 9.86 12.45 13.87
N GLN A 25 10.64 13.06 12.96
CA GLN A 25 10.52 14.46 12.58
C GLN A 25 9.50 14.72 11.48
N THR A 26 9.23 13.70 10.64
CA THR A 26 8.42 13.84 9.43
C THR A 26 7.03 13.23 9.54
N LEU A 27 6.82 12.30 10.47
CA LEU A 27 5.54 11.62 10.64
C LEU A 27 4.88 12.01 11.98
N PRO A 28 3.55 12.12 12.02
CA PRO A 28 2.83 12.29 13.27
C PRO A 28 3.07 11.10 14.21
N ALA A 29 3.02 11.38 15.51
CA ALA A 29 3.12 10.33 16.51
C ALA A 29 1.82 9.48 16.54
N LYS A 30 1.98 8.17 16.70
CA LYS A 30 0.85 7.27 17.00
C LYS A 30 0.29 7.60 18.39
N LYS A 31 -1.01 7.85 18.46
CA LYS A 31 -1.74 8.09 19.71
C LYS A 31 -2.85 7.05 19.84
N LEU A 32 -2.92 6.37 20.97
CA LEU A 32 -3.76 5.19 21.15
C LEU A 32 -5.23 5.44 20.77
N ASP A 33 -5.82 6.50 21.31
CA ASP A 33 -7.26 6.78 21.24
C ASP A 33 -7.59 8.10 20.50
N GLN A 34 -6.65 8.68 19.75
CA GLN A 34 -6.85 10.02 19.17
C GLN A 34 -6.67 10.08 17.66
N ASN A 35 -5.89 9.17 17.08
CA ASN A 35 -5.64 9.15 15.64
C ASN A 35 -5.51 7.71 15.12
N VAL A 36 -5.60 7.54 13.81
CA VAL A 36 -5.18 6.34 13.10
C VAL A 36 -4.31 6.75 11.92
N LEU A 37 -3.13 6.15 11.81
CA LEU A 37 -2.18 6.35 10.72
C LEU A 37 -2.29 5.19 9.74
N ILE A 38 -2.80 5.48 8.54
CA ILE A 38 -3.00 4.50 7.47
C ILE A 38 -1.95 4.74 6.39
N CYS A 39 -1.34 3.69 5.88
CA CYS A 39 -0.34 3.74 4.83
C CYS A 39 -0.71 2.80 3.67
N ALA A 40 -0.44 3.23 2.45
CA ALA A 40 -0.38 2.37 1.25
C ALA A 40 1.07 2.33 0.77
N TRP A 41 1.59 1.14 0.55
CA TRP A 41 2.96 0.99 0.07
C TRP A 41 3.12 -0.20 -0.88
N ASN A 42 3.35 0.09 -2.14
CA ASN A 42 3.86 -0.92 -3.06
C ASN A 42 5.33 -1.19 -2.71
N ILE A 43 5.59 -2.32 -2.03
CA ILE A 43 6.95 -2.74 -1.69
C ILE A 43 7.44 -3.67 -2.79
N ARG A 44 8.15 -3.10 -3.76
CA ARG A 44 8.63 -3.80 -4.95
C ARG A 44 9.08 -5.23 -4.65
N MET A 45 8.44 -6.22 -5.30
CA MET A 45 8.79 -7.63 -5.20
C MET A 45 9.00 -8.11 -3.75
N PHE A 46 8.02 -7.84 -2.85
CA PHE A 46 8.12 -8.18 -1.42
C PHE A 46 8.01 -9.68 -1.21
N GLY A 47 9.14 -10.39 -1.37
CA GLY A 47 9.19 -11.85 -1.41
C GLY A 47 10.45 -12.44 -0.80
N GLY A 48 11.45 -12.68 -1.63
CA GLY A 48 12.74 -13.25 -1.20
C GLY A 48 13.56 -12.29 -0.33
N LEU A 49 14.45 -12.86 0.49
CA LEU A 49 15.35 -12.12 1.39
C LEU A 49 16.71 -12.81 1.45
N THR A 50 17.78 -12.07 1.25
CA THR A 50 19.14 -12.52 1.51
C THR A 50 19.45 -12.36 2.99
N MET A 51 19.71 -13.49 3.66
CA MET A 51 19.98 -13.56 5.11
C MET A 51 21.44 -13.20 5.41
N LYS A 52 21.80 -11.97 5.05
CA LYS A 52 23.09 -11.33 5.32
C LYS A 52 22.83 -9.88 5.71
N TRP A 53 23.74 -9.24 6.44
CA TRP A 53 23.67 -7.81 6.73
C TRP A 53 23.84 -6.97 5.47
N GLU A 54 24.64 -7.47 4.52
CA GLU A 54 24.83 -6.86 3.22
C GLU A 54 24.87 -7.93 2.12
N SER A 55 24.05 -7.77 1.10
CA SER A 55 24.02 -8.62 -0.08
C SER A 55 25.18 -8.26 -1.02
N GLN A 56 25.90 -9.28 -1.47
CA GLN A 56 27.02 -9.18 -2.40
C GLN A 56 26.54 -9.23 -3.86
N GLU A 57 27.45 -9.09 -4.82
CA GLU A 57 27.13 -9.06 -6.24
C GLU A 57 26.44 -10.33 -6.72
N GLU A 58 26.84 -11.47 -6.22
CA GLU A 58 26.27 -12.79 -6.56
C GLU A 58 24.94 -13.09 -5.86
N ASP A 59 24.59 -12.37 -4.80
CA ASP A 59 23.36 -12.63 -4.04
C ASP A 59 22.08 -12.21 -4.81
N SER A 60 21.07 -13.06 -4.70
CA SER A 60 19.72 -12.79 -5.19
C SER A 60 18.67 -13.31 -4.21
N PRO A 61 17.71 -12.49 -3.78
CA PRO A 61 17.49 -11.09 -4.14
C PRO A 61 18.52 -10.15 -3.49
N LYS A 62 18.59 -8.91 -3.98
CA LYS A 62 19.46 -7.86 -3.40
C LYS A 62 18.95 -7.31 -2.08
N ARG A 63 17.66 -7.51 -1.76
CA ARG A 63 17.10 -7.16 -0.44
C ARG A 63 17.71 -8.03 0.63
N ASP A 64 18.40 -7.40 1.55
CA ASP A 64 19.14 -8.01 2.67
C ASP A 64 18.51 -7.63 4.02
N MET A 65 19.11 -8.09 5.13
CA MET A 65 18.60 -7.81 6.47
C MET A 65 18.64 -6.33 6.85
N HIS A 66 19.63 -5.57 6.39
CA HIS A 66 19.66 -4.11 6.61
C HIS A 66 18.51 -3.43 5.89
N SER A 67 18.30 -3.76 4.63
CA SER A 67 17.16 -3.27 3.84
C SER A 67 15.81 -3.60 4.50
N LEU A 68 15.67 -4.83 4.99
CA LEU A 68 14.44 -5.24 5.68
C LEU A 68 14.22 -4.50 7.00
N LEU A 69 15.26 -4.23 7.79
CA LEU A 69 15.14 -3.44 9.02
C LEU A 69 14.70 -2.00 8.71
N CYS A 70 15.21 -1.38 7.65
CA CYS A 70 14.72 -0.06 7.20
C CYS A 70 13.23 -0.11 6.86
N ILE A 71 12.79 -1.15 6.11
CA ILE A 71 11.37 -1.35 5.78
C ILE A 71 10.54 -1.50 7.06
N VAL A 72 10.98 -2.33 8.01
CA VAL A 72 10.27 -2.57 9.28
C VAL A 72 10.17 -1.31 10.13
N ASP A 73 11.22 -0.49 10.19
CA ASP A 73 11.19 0.78 10.94
C ASP A 73 10.20 1.79 10.32
N ILE A 74 10.04 1.78 9.00
CA ILE A 74 9.01 2.57 8.32
C ILE A 74 7.61 2.00 8.63
N LEU A 75 7.40 0.68 8.51
CA LEU A 75 6.10 0.03 8.79
C LEU A 75 5.61 0.33 10.21
N ARG A 76 6.51 0.31 11.20
CA ARG A 76 6.17 0.57 12.62
C ARG A 76 5.55 1.94 12.89
N ARG A 77 5.74 2.89 11.97
CA ARG A 77 5.19 4.25 12.14
C ARG A 77 3.69 4.33 11.90
N PHE A 78 3.10 3.32 11.29
CA PHE A 78 1.69 3.30 10.93
C PHE A 78 0.91 2.31 11.79
N ASP A 79 -0.41 2.47 11.81
CA ASP A 79 -1.31 1.57 12.53
C ASP A 79 -1.81 0.46 11.61
N ILE A 80 -2.07 0.81 10.33
CA ILE A 80 -2.51 -0.11 9.28
C ILE A 80 -1.74 0.21 8.00
N ILE A 81 -1.17 -0.82 7.38
CA ILE A 81 -0.43 -0.69 6.13
C ILE A 81 -1.04 -1.63 5.08
N ALA A 82 -1.51 -1.08 3.97
CA ALA A 82 -1.84 -1.83 2.76
C ALA A 82 -0.57 -2.04 1.94
N VAL A 83 -0.18 -3.29 1.75
CA VAL A 83 1.04 -3.68 1.04
C VAL A 83 0.69 -4.34 -0.28
N GLN A 84 1.24 -3.84 -1.38
CA GLN A 84 1.16 -4.44 -2.70
C GLN A 84 2.46 -5.19 -3.03
N GLU A 85 2.41 -6.04 -4.04
CA GLU A 85 3.51 -6.89 -4.53
C GLU A 85 4.03 -7.94 -3.54
N VAL A 86 3.21 -8.44 -2.64
CA VAL A 86 3.60 -9.58 -1.81
C VAL A 86 3.71 -10.83 -2.68
N ARG A 87 4.93 -11.40 -2.77
CA ARG A 87 5.24 -12.53 -3.64
C ARG A 87 5.01 -13.88 -2.96
N GLY A 88 4.97 -14.96 -3.75
CA GLY A 88 4.80 -16.32 -3.25
C GLY A 88 5.90 -16.81 -2.29
N ASN A 89 7.10 -16.25 -2.36
CA ASN A 89 8.13 -16.44 -1.36
C ASN A 89 7.90 -15.49 -0.19
N PHE A 90 7.37 -15.99 0.92
CA PHE A 90 7.01 -15.19 2.09
C PHE A 90 8.18 -14.83 3.04
N LYS A 91 9.41 -15.02 2.63
CA LYS A 91 10.56 -14.85 3.54
C LYS A 91 10.66 -13.41 4.07
N CYS A 92 10.49 -12.39 3.21
CA CYS A 92 10.44 -10.99 3.65
C CYS A 92 9.29 -10.73 4.61
N LEU A 93 8.06 -11.14 4.25
CA LEU A 93 6.88 -10.91 5.09
C LEU A 93 7.03 -11.60 6.46
N ARG A 94 7.41 -12.87 6.51
CA ARG A 94 7.61 -13.60 7.76
C ARG A 94 8.65 -12.96 8.65
N GLU A 95 9.78 -12.55 8.06
CA GLU A 95 10.87 -11.93 8.82
C GLU A 95 10.47 -10.51 9.26
N ALA A 96 9.77 -9.74 8.44
CA ALA A 96 9.20 -8.45 8.84
C ALA A 96 8.24 -8.60 10.03
N MET A 97 7.32 -9.58 9.99
CA MET A 97 6.39 -9.85 11.09
C MET A 97 7.12 -10.27 12.37
N ARG A 98 8.15 -11.12 12.25
CA ARG A 98 9.00 -11.49 13.40
C ARG A 98 9.67 -10.28 14.03
N LEU A 99 10.17 -9.36 13.20
CA LEU A 99 10.86 -8.13 13.64
C LEU A 99 9.87 -7.09 14.21
N LEU A 100 8.67 -6.99 13.67
CA LEU A 100 7.60 -6.14 14.20
C LEU A 100 7.15 -6.60 15.60
N GLY A 101 7.12 -7.91 15.83
CA GLY A 101 6.81 -8.52 17.12
C GLY A 101 5.37 -9.05 17.24
N PRO A 102 5.01 -9.61 18.43
CA PRO A 102 3.77 -10.38 18.60
C PRO A 102 2.49 -9.52 18.56
N ASP A 103 2.61 -8.21 18.74
CA ASP A 103 1.47 -7.30 18.68
C ASP A 103 1.02 -6.97 17.25
N TRP A 104 1.71 -7.49 16.24
CA TRP A 104 1.40 -7.24 14.84
C TRP A 104 0.78 -8.46 14.17
N SER A 105 -0.21 -8.19 13.33
CA SER A 105 -0.85 -9.21 12.50
C SER A 105 -0.88 -8.78 11.03
N PHE A 106 -1.15 -9.75 10.17
CA PHE A 106 -1.41 -9.48 8.76
C PHE A 106 -2.57 -10.33 8.23
N LEU A 107 -3.20 -9.81 7.19
CA LEU A 107 -4.14 -10.52 6.32
C LEU A 107 -3.66 -10.37 4.88
N MET A 108 -3.93 -11.35 4.04
CA MET A 108 -3.57 -11.28 2.62
C MET A 108 -4.55 -12.06 1.75
N THR A 109 -4.63 -11.66 0.48
CA THR A 109 -5.39 -12.39 -0.56
C THR A 109 -4.73 -13.72 -0.91
N ASP A 110 -5.44 -14.55 -1.64
CA ASP A 110 -4.82 -15.60 -2.43
C ASP A 110 -4.01 -15.01 -3.60
N VAL A 111 -3.25 -15.88 -4.26
CA VAL A 111 -2.40 -15.46 -5.38
C VAL A 111 -3.22 -15.25 -6.65
N THR A 112 -3.10 -14.08 -7.25
CA THR A 112 -3.61 -13.86 -8.59
C THR A 112 -2.63 -14.42 -9.62
N LYS A 113 -2.97 -15.57 -10.20
CA LYS A 113 -2.13 -16.32 -11.15
C LYS A 113 -2.21 -15.73 -12.57
N GLY A 114 -1.18 -16.02 -13.36
CA GLY A 114 -1.10 -15.65 -14.78
C GLY A 114 -0.31 -14.36 -15.03
N GLY A 115 -0.08 -14.08 -16.33
CA GLY A 115 0.79 -12.97 -16.73
C GLY A 115 0.32 -11.59 -16.28
N LYS A 116 -0.99 -11.37 -16.20
CA LYS A 116 -1.57 -10.11 -15.71
C LYS A 116 -1.57 -10.02 -14.18
N GLY A 117 -1.80 -11.12 -13.46
CA GLY A 117 -1.78 -11.19 -12.00
C GLY A 117 -0.38 -11.14 -11.39
N ASN A 118 0.66 -11.44 -12.19
CA ASN A 118 2.07 -11.38 -11.81
C ASN A 118 2.44 -12.22 -10.57
N ASN A 119 1.60 -13.18 -10.19
CA ASN A 119 1.72 -14.02 -8.98
C ASN A 119 1.89 -13.19 -7.70
N GLU A 120 1.16 -12.10 -7.60
CA GLU A 120 1.14 -11.18 -6.48
C GLU A 120 -0.03 -11.42 -5.55
N ARG A 121 0.11 -10.91 -4.32
CA ARG A 121 -0.95 -10.77 -3.32
C ARG A 121 -1.00 -9.35 -2.82
N LEU A 122 -2.18 -8.96 -2.35
CA LEU A 122 -2.40 -7.77 -1.54
C LEU A 122 -2.42 -8.17 -0.07
N ALA A 123 -1.89 -7.34 0.80
CA ALA A 123 -1.89 -7.62 2.23
C ALA A 123 -2.19 -6.36 3.05
N PHE A 124 -2.75 -6.56 4.24
CA PHE A 124 -2.76 -5.58 5.31
C PHE A 124 -1.88 -6.05 6.45
N ILE A 125 -1.00 -5.19 6.93
CA ILE A 125 -0.22 -5.38 8.16
C ILE A 125 -0.74 -4.37 9.18
N PHE A 126 -1.02 -4.76 10.41
CA PHE A 126 -1.63 -3.87 11.39
C PHE A 126 -1.21 -4.16 12.83
N ASP A 127 -1.28 -3.12 13.67
CA ASP A 127 -0.90 -3.11 15.09
C ASP A 127 -2.12 -3.48 15.96
N ASN A 128 -2.14 -4.70 16.51
CA ASN A 128 -3.27 -5.22 17.31
C ASN A 128 -3.49 -4.50 18.63
N ARG A 129 -2.51 -3.72 19.12
CA ARG A 129 -2.67 -2.94 20.34
C ARG A 129 -3.75 -1.87 20.17
N LYS A 130 -3.94 -1.41 18.92
CA LYS A 130 -4.84 -0.31 18.58
C LYS A 130 -5.94 -0.71 17.59
N VAL A 131 -5.62 -1.57 16.64
CA VAL A 131 -6.49 -1.93 15.52
C VAL A 131 -7.11 -3.30 15.76
N LYS A 132 -8.44 -3.39 15.62
CA LYS A 132 -9.20 -4.64 15.69
C LYS A 132 -9.81 -4.95 14.32
N LEU A 133 -9.98 -6.22 14.02
CA LEU A 133 -10.82 -6.66 12.90
C LEU A 133 -12.29 -6.52 13.31
N SER A 134 -13.15 -6.07 12.40
CA SER A 134 -14.57 -5.85 12.67
C SER A 134 -15.54 -6.73 11.84
N GLY A 135 -15.01 -7.80 11.23
CA GLY A 135 -15.81 -8.88 10.66
C GLY A 135 -15.65 -9.09 9.15
N LEU A 136 -15.55 -8.03 8.33
CA LEU A 136 -15.37 -8.17 6.88
C LEU A 136 -13.91 -8.42 6.53
N ALA A 137 -13.64 -9.46 5.75
CA ALA A 137 -12.36 -9.67 5.06
C ALA A 137 -12.64 -10.50 3.80
N CYS A 138 -12.69 -9.87 2.64
CA CYS A 138 -13.06 -10.52 1.39
C CYS A 138 -12.32 -9.99 0.18
N GLU A 139 -12.07 -10.85 -0.77
CA GLU A 139 -11.70 -10.48 -2.13
C GLU A 139 -12.96 -10.06 -2.89
N ILE A 140 -12.82 -8.99 -3.70
CA ILE A 140 -13.93 -8.41 -4.43
C ILE A 140 -14.09 -9.13 -5.75
N VAL A 141 -15.26 -9.75 -5.94
CA VAL A 141 -15.65 -10.45 -7.16
C VAL A 141 -16.81 -9.69 -7.80
N ILE A 142 -16.66 -9.29 -9.06
CA ILE A 142 -17.74 -8.67 -9.81
C ILE A 142 -18.75 -9.77 -10.21
N PRO A 143 -20.04 -9.62 -9.89
CA PRO A 143 -21.08 -10.58 -10.31
C PRO A 143 -21.16 -10.71 -11.84
N ASP A 144 -21.48 -11.92 -12.33
CA ASP A 144 -21.51 -12.22 -13.77
C ASP A 144 -22.52 -11.36 -14.55
N ASP A 145 -23.65 -11.02 -13.95
CA ASP A 145 -24.67 -10.14 -14.55
C ASP A 145 -24.18 -8.70 -14.70
N GLU A 146 -23.32 -8.22 -13.83
CA GLU A 146 -22.66 -6.91 -13.96
C GLU A 146 -21.55 -6.95 -15.00
N LEU A 147 -20.81 -8.04 -15.09
CA LEU A 147 -19.85 -8.28 -16.16
C LEU A 147 -20.54 -8.30 -17.53
N GLU A 148 -21.75 -8.83 -17.63
CA GLU A 148 -22.53 -8.86 -18.87
C GLU A 148 -23.02 -7.48 -19.33
N LYS A 149 -23.47 -6.63 -18.40
CA LYS A 149 -23.88 -5.24 -18.69
C LYS A 149 -22.72 -4.39 -19.22
N ASN A 150 -21.49 -4.69 -18.81
CA ASN A 150 -20.28 -3.97 -19.18
C ASN A 150 -19.54 -4.54 -20.40
N LYS A 151 -20.04 -5.64 -21.03
CA LYS A 151 -19.47 -6.23 -22.26
C LYS A 151 -19.35 -5.27 -23.44
N ALA A 152 -20.09 -4.15 -23.42
CA ALA A 152 -20.03 -3.13 -24.47
C ALA A 152 -18.76 -2.26 -24.40
N ILE A 153 -17.96 -2.30 -23.33
CA ILE A 153 -16.87 -1.36 -23.08
C ILE A 153 -15.48 -1.94 -23.38
N ASN A 154 -15.27 -3.24 -23.29
CA ASN A 154 -14.10 -3.96 -23.81
C ASN A 154 -14.15 -5.44 -23.43
N ALA A 155 -14.39 -6.31 -24.37
CA ALA A 155 -14.53 -7.75 -24.17
C ALA A 155 -13.31 -8.45 -23.51
N ASP A 156 -12.12 -7.85 -23.57
CA ASP A 156 -10.90 -8.44 -23.04
C ASP A 156 -10.58 -8.06 -21.58
N ALA A 157 -11.03 -6.91 -21.09
CA ALA A 157 -10.73 -6.45 -19.74
C ALA A 157 -11.69 -7.00 -18.68
N LEU A 158 -12.95 -7.20 -19.06
CA LEU A 158 -14.05 -7.58 -18.14
C LEU A 158 -14.45 -9.05 -18.21
N GLN A 159 -14.01 -9.82 -19.21
CA GLN A 159 -14.20 -11.29 -19.22
C GLN A 159 -13.39 -12.01 -18.14
N ARG A 160 -12.52 -11.28 -17.44
CA ARG A 160 -11.71 -11.79 -16.34
C ARG A 160 -11.85 -10.79 -15.21
N GLN A 161 -12.35 -11.23 -14.06
CA GLN A 161 -12.13 -10.59 -12.77
C GLN A 161 -10.87 -9.74 -12.80
N PHE A 162 -10.79 -8.63 -12.08
CA PHE A 162 -9.62 -7.75 -12.03
C PHE A 162 -8.28 -8.44 -12.27
N ALA A 163 -7.33 -7.78 -12.90
CA ALA A 163 -5.98 -8.33 -13.10
C ALA A 163 -5.37 -8.80 -11.78
N ARG A 164 -5.66 -8.08 -10.69
CA ARG A 164 -5.41 -8.45 -9.30
C ARG A 164 -6.67 -8.12 -8.50
N THR A 165 -7.24 -9.12 -7.86
CA THR A 165 -8.51 -8.98 -7.13
C THR A 165 -8.36 -7.98 -5.99
N PRO A 166 -9.17 -6.89 -5.93
CA PRO A 166 -9.14 -5.96 -4.82
C PRO A 166 -9.49 -6.64 -3.50
N TYR A 167 -8.92 -6.17 -2.40
CA TYR A 167 -9.07 -6.77 -1.09
C TYR A 167 -9.66 -5.79 -0.09
N ALA A 168 -10.82 -6.12 0.45
CA ALA A 168 -11.53 -5.33 1.43
C ALA A 168 -11.44 -5.95 2.82
N VAL A 169 -11.10 -5.12 3.80
CA VAL A 169 -11.06 -5.52 5.21
C VAL A 169 -11.67 -4.43 6.08
N SER A 170 -12.57 -4.79 6.97
CA SER A 170 -13.10 -3.86 7.96
C SER A 170 -12.27 -3.89 9.24
N PHE A 171 -11.91 -2.68 9.68
CA PHE A 171 -11.16 -2.44 10.90
C PHE A 171 -11.96 -1.59 11.87
N GLN A 172 -11.64 -1.74 13.14
CA GLN A 172 -12.12 -0.89 14.23
C GLN A 172 -10.94 -0.27 14.96
N VAL A 173 -10.98 1.05 15.17
CA VAL A 173 -10.07 1.80 16.03
C VAL A 173 -10.93 2.64 16.97
N ALA A 174 -10.73 2.52 18.27
CA ALA A 174 -11.63 3.08 19.28
C ALA A 174 -13.09 2.67 19.00
N ASN A 175 -13.99 3.62 18.77
CA ASN A 175 -15.40 3.38 18.45
C ASN A 175 -15.72 3.51 16.96
N HIS A 176 -14.71 3.68 16.09
CA HIS A 176 -14.90 3.89 14.66
C HIS A 176 -14.64 2.60 13.90
N THR A 177 -15.64 2.14 13.15
CA THR A 177 -15.51 1.06 12.19
C THR A 177 -15.42 1.62 10.77
N PHE A 178 -14.46 1.14 10.00
CA PHE A 178 -14.26 1.55 8.61
C PHE A 178 -13.74 0.38 7.76
N VAL A 179 -13.97 0.46 6.47
CA VAL A 179 -13.51 -0.52 5.49
C VAL A 179 -12.35 0.06 4.72
N LEU A 180 -11.24 -0.66 4.67
CA LEU A 180 -10.14 -0.37 3.77
C LEU A 180 -10.22 -1.30 2.58
N LEU A 181 -10.24 -0.74 1.38
CA LEU A 181 -10.18 -1.46 0.12
C LEU A 181 -8.84 -1.20 -0.54
N THR A 182 -7.96 -2.20 -0.55
CA THR A 182 -6.67 -2.10 -1.25
C THR A 182 -6.72 -2.77 -2.61
N LEU A 183 -5.97 -2.19 -3.55
CA LEU A 183 -5.88 -2.68 -4.90
C LEU A 183 -4.52 -2.38 -5.55
N HIS A 184 -4.25 -3.07 -6.64
CA HIS A 184 -3.10 -2.84 -7.51
C HIS A 184 -3.55 -3.02 -8.97
N VAL A 185 -3.87 -1.91 -9.63
CA VAL A 185 -4.36 -1.89 -11.01
C VAL A 185 -3.22 -2.28 -11.97
N LEU A 186 -3.57 -2.92 -13.08
CA LEU A 186 -2.59 -3.32 -14.09
C LEU A 186 -1.89 -2.08 -14.67
N PHE A 187 -0.56 -2.13 -14.81
CA PHE A 187 0.19 -1.04 -15.44
C PHE A 187 -0.13 -0.90 -16.94
N GLY A 188 -0.31 -2.02 -17.67
CA GLY A 188 -0.57 -2.03 -19.11
C GLY A 188 0.59 -1.48 -19.96
N LYS A 189 0.35 -1.33 -21.28
CA LYS A 189 1.32 -0.70 -22.20
C LYS A 189 1.06 0.79 -22.39
N LYS A 190 -0.20 1.22 -22.28
CA LYS A 190 -0.66 2.61 -22.41
C LYS A 190 -1.67 2.94 -21.31
N SER A 191 -1.81 4.21 -20.96
CA SER A 191 -2.82 4.66 -19.99
C SER A 191 -4.24 4.27 -20.40
N ALA A 192 -4.56 4.36 -21.68
CA ALA A 192 -5.86 3.93 -22.22
C ALA A 192 -6.20 2.44 -21.96
N ASP A 193 -5.20 1.58 -21.80
CA ASP A 193 -5.44 0.16 -21.46
C ASP A 193 -5.98 -0.02 -20.03
N ARG A 194 -5.78 0.98 -19.16
CA ARG A 194 -6.17 1.01 -17.74
C ARG A 194 -7.48 1.73 -17.49
N GLU A 195 -7.85 2.67 -18.38
CA GLU A 195 -9.00 3.55 -18.19
C GLU A 195 -10.29 2.76 -17.90
N ALA A 196 -10.57 1.74 -18.71
CA ALA A 196 -11.76 0.90 -18.53
C ALA A 196 -11.75 0.12 -17.21
N GLU A 197 -10.59 -0.40 -16.78
CA GLU A 197 -10.46 -1.10 -15.50
C GLU A 197 -10.65 -0.13 -14.32
N ILE A 198 -10.07 1.06 -14.40
CA ILE A 198 -10.20 2.10 -13.36
C ILE A 198 -11.64 2.61 -13.28
N GLN A 199 -12.30 2.84 -14.42
CA GLN A 199 -13.70 3.26 -14.44
C GLN A 199 -14.61 2.20 -13.81
N ALA A 200 -14.46 0.93 -14.20
CA ALA A 200 -15.24 -0.16 -13.63
C ALA A 200 -15.01 -0.31 -12.12
N ILE A 201 -13.76 -0.18 -11.66
CA ILE A 201 -13.42 -0.17 -10.23
C ILE A 201 -14.09 1.01 -9.53
N ALA A 202 -13.99 2.21 -10.08
CA ALA A 202 -14.53 3.43 -9.47
C ALA A 202 -16.07 3.38 -9.36
N ASP A 203 -16.75 2.91 -10.41
CA ASP A 203 -18.22 2.73 -10.42
C ASP A 203 -18.66 1.68 -9.40
N TRP A 204 -17.94 0.56 -9.33
CA TRP A 204 -18.24 -0.51 -8.39
C TRP A 204 -18.01 -0.04 -6.94
N ILE A 205 -16.88 0.64 -6.65
CA ILE A 205 -16.57 1.20 -5.33
C ILE A 205 -17.66 2.18 -4.90
N LYS A 206 -18.18 3.00 -5.81
CA LYS A 206 -19.26 3.95 -5.52
C LYS A 206 -20.52 3.23 -5.04
N GLY A 207 -21.00 2.22 -5.78
CA GLY A 207 -22.18 1.44 -5.40
C GLY A 207 -21.99 0.80 -4.03
N TRP A 208 -20.82 0.21 -3.79
CA TRP A 208 -20.53 -0.44 -2.52
C TRP A 208 -20.37 0.55 -1.36
N ALA A 209 -19.78 1.71 -1.60
CA ALA A 209 -19.69 2.77 -0.59
C ALA A 209 -21.08 3.29 -0.17
N GLU A 210 -22.05 3.36 -1.09
CA GLU A 210 -23.43 3.73 -0.80
C GLU A 210 -24.11 2.67 0.10
N GLU A 211 -23.87 1.39 -0.15
CA GLU A 211 -24.36 0.29 0.71
C GLU A 211 -23.71 0.33 2.10
N MET A 212 -22.38 0.47 2.17
CA MET A 212 -21.64 0.56 3.44
C MET A 212 -22.06 1.76 4.27
N ASN A 213 -22.38 2.89 3.63
CA ASN A 213 -22.88 4.07 4.31
C ASN A 213 -24.24 3.82 5.00
N SER A 214 -25.10 2.96 4.43
CA SER A 214 -26.34 2.54 5.08
C SER A 214 -26.11 1.79 6.40
N TRP A 215 -24.91 1.21 6.58
CA TRP A 215 -24.46 0.53 7.80
C TRP A 215 -23.58 1.44 8.69
N ASN A 216 -23.50 2.72 8.36
CA ASN A 216 -22.65 3.69 9.06
C ASN A 216 -21.14 3.33 9.06
N HIS A 217 -20.69 2.67 7.99
CA HIS A 217 -19.28 2.34 7.79
C HIS A 217 -18.64 3.27 6.78
N SER A 218 -17.50 3.86 7.15
CA SER A 218 -16.66 4.63 6.23
C SER A 218 -15.85 3.70 5.33
N MET A 219 -15.74 4.03 4.03
CA MET A 219 -14.87 3.30 3.10
C MET A 219 -13.74 4.20 2.63
N ILE A 220 -12.51 3.70 2.73
CA ILE A 220 -11.29 4.33 2.23
C ILE A 220 -10.65 3.37 1.23
N THR A 221 -10.36 3.85 0.02
CA THR A 221 -9.62 3.10 -0.99
C THR A 221 -8.16 3.52 -0.99
N LEU A 222 -7.26 2.55 -1.10
CA LEU A 222 -5.83 2.83 -1.07
C LEU A 222 -5.03 1.78 -1.84
N GLY A 223 -3.87 2.15 -2.35
CA GLY A 223 -2.97 1.26 -3.09
C GLY A 223 -2.44 1.87 -4.37
N ASP A 224 -1.94 1.02 -5.25
CA ASP A 224 -1.37 1.39 -6.53
C ASP A 224 -2.43 1.31 -7.65
N PHE A 225 -2.97 2.46 -8.02
CA PHE A 225 -3.96 2.60 -9.10
C PHE A 225 -3.32 2.80 -10.48
N ASN A 226 -2.01 2.94 -10.53
CA ASN A 226 -1.28 3.24 -11.77
C ASN A 226 -1.83 4.46 -12.54
N LEU A 227 -2.30 5.51 -11.81
CA LEU A 227 -2.79 6.75 -12.41
C LEU A 227 -1.65 7.60 -12.98
N GLU A 228 -2.00 8.46 -13.91
CA GLU A 228 -1.13 9.53 -14.40
C GLU A 228 -1.74 10.90 -14.04
N ARG A 229 -0.89 11.96 -13.96
CA ARG A 229 -1.33 13.32 -13.62
C ARG A 229 -1.95 14.06 -14.81
N GLY A 230 -2.61 15.18 -14.48
CA GLY A 230 -3.14 16.13 -15.47
C GLY A 230 -4.44 15.65 -16.10
N ASN A 231 -4.56 15.83 -17.41
CA ASN A 231 -5.77 15.46 -18.16
C ASN A 231 -5.74 13.98 -18.62
N ASP A 232 -4.97 13.13 -17.96
CA ASP A 232 -4.92 11.72 -18.31
C ASP A 232 -6.29 11.05 -18.06
N PRO A 233 -6.78 10.23 -19.01
CA PRO A 233 -8.08 9.55 -18.88
C PRO A 233 -8.19 8.69 -17.62
N THR A 234 -7.09 8.12 -17.14
CA THR A 234 -7.10 7.27 -15.93
C THR A 234 -7.47 8.06 -14.68
N LEU A 235 -6.94 9.28 -14.52
CA LEU A 235 -7.30 10.15 -13.41
C LEU A 235 -8.74 10.66 -13.52
N GLN A 236 -9.20 11.00 -14.74
CA GLN A 236 -10.57 11.41 -14.97
C GLN A 236 -11.56 10.28 -14.65
N ALA A 237 -11.27 9.06 -15.09
CA ALA A 237 -12.08 7.89 -14.75
C ALA A 237 -12.14 7.67 -13.22
N PHE A 238 -11.01 7.77 -12.53
CA PHE A 238 -10.95 7.64 -11.07
C PHE A 238 -11.82 8.68 -10.34
N LEU A 239 -11.77 9.94 -10.77
CA LEU A 239 -12.50 11.04 -10.14
C LEU A 239 -13.99 11.13 -10.58
N SER A 240 -14.37 10.49 -11.68
CA SER A 240 -15.71 10.62 -12.31
C SER A 240 -16.86 10.23 -11.39
N THR A 241 -16.62 9.33 -10.45
CA THR A 241 -17.61 8.82 -9.49
C THR A 241 -17.69 9.61 -8.18
N GLY A 242 -16.80 10.60 -8.01
CA GLY A 242 -16.76 11.45 -6.81
C GLY A 242 -15.76 11.00 -5.74
N LEU A 243 -14.86 10.06 -6.06
CA LEU A 243 -13.70 9.78 -5.22
C LEU A 243 -12.88 11.05 -5.02
N HIS A 244 -12.52 11.34 -3.79
CA HIS A 244 -11.78 12.51 -3.39
C HIS A 244 -10.34 12.17 -3.02
N ILE A 245 -9.39 12.86 -3.66
CA ILE A 245 -7.98 12.83 -3.29
C ILE A 245 -7.70 14.04 -2.41
N PRO A 246 -7.14 13.89 -1.21
CA PRO A 246 -6.77 15.02 -0.36
C PRO A 246 -5.78 15.95 -1.08
N PRO A 247 -5.99 17.28 -1.06
CA PRO A 247 -5.14 18.24 -1.78
C PRO A 247 -3.68 18.24 -1.32
N ASP A 248 -3.40 17.94 -0.07
CA ASP A 248 -2.06 17.85 0.48
C ASP A 248 -1.30 16.59 0.02
N LEU A 249 -1.99 15.56 -0.46
CA LEU A 249 -1.36 14.41 -1.11
C LEU A 249 -1.00 14.68 -2.58
N ASP A 250 -1.63 15.68 -3.21
CA ASP A 250 -1.44 15.95 -4.65
C ASP A 250 0.01 16.29 -5.03
N PRO A 251 0.75 17.18 -4.34
CA PRO A 251 2.06 17.65 -4.80
C PRO A 251 3.15 16.56 -4.69
N HIS A 252 2.93 15.48 -3.94
CA HIS A 252 3.95 14.51 -3.66
C HIS A 252 4.24 13.58 -4.84
N ALA A 253 5.53 13.28 -5.07
CA ALA A 253 5.94 12.21 -5.96
C ALA A 253 5.50 10.85 -5.41
N ARG A 254 5.14 9.90 -6.30
CA ARG A 254 4.76 8.54 -5.90
C ARG A 254 5.92 7.55 -5.98
N THR A 255 6.93 7.86 -6.80
CA THR A 255 8.08 6.97 -7.02
C THR A 255 9.40 7.68 -6.74
N ILE A 256 10.43 6.90 -6.40
CA ILE A 256 11.78 7.41 -6.15
C ILE A 256 12.42 8.01 -7.41
N PHE A 257 11.93 7.66 -8.60
CA PHE A 257 12.44 8.14 -9.89
C PHE A 257 11.93 9.54 -10.29
N LYS A 258 11.06 10.16 -9.47
CA LYS A 258 10.55 11.54 -9.66
C LYS A 258 10.01 11.84 -11.06
N LYS A 259 9.31 10.90 -11.68
CA LYS A 259 8.61 11.18 -12.93
C LYS A 259 7.43 12.09 -12.64
N SER A 260 7.35 13.25 -13.30
CA SER A 260 6.33 14.27 -13.04
C SER A 260 4.90 13.81 -13.35
N THR A 261 4.75 12.85 -14.26
CA THR A 261 3.45 12.31 -14.67
C THR A 261 2.93 11.21 -13.76
N THR A 262 3.80 10.53 -12.99
CA THR A 262 3.40 9.41 -12.17
C THR A 262 2.55 9.85 -10.97
N TYR A 263 1.36 9.26 -10.84
CA TYR A 263 0.41 9.52 -9.77
C TYR A 263 -0.17 8.21 -9.22
N TYR A 264 0.61 7.16 -9.26
CA TYR A 264 0.22 5.76 -9.14
C TYR A 264 -0.53 5.45 -7.85
N ASP A 265 0.08 5.75 -6.70
CA ASP A 265 -0.47 5.41 -5.39
C ASP A 265 -1.47 6.47 -4.93
N GLN A 266 -2.60 6.01 -4.37
CA GLN A 266 -3.65 6.89 -3.85
C GLN A 266 -4.15 6.41 -2.49
N ILE A 267 -4.64 7.37 -1.69
CA ILE A 267 -5.54 7.17 -0.56
C ILE A 267 -6.70 8.12 -0.80
N SER A 268 -7.93 7.60 -0.94
CA SER A 268 -9.10 8.38 -1.32
C SER A 268 -10.38 7.81 -0.74
N TRP A 269 -11.44 8.64 -0.69
CA TRP A 269 -12.76 8.27 -0.19
C TRP A 269 -13.83 9.19 -0.78
N PHE A 270 -15.11 8.84 -0.59
CA PHE A 270 -16.23 9.74 -0.91
C PHE A 270 -16.47 10.69 0.26
N LYS A 271 -16.43 11.99 0.04
CA LYS A 271 -16.47 13.03 1.10
C LYS A 271 -17.64 12.88 2.09
N ASN A 272 -18.79 12.43 1.59
CA ASN A 272 -20.00 12.31 2.41
C ASN A 272 -20.12 10.95 3.13
N ASN A 273 -19.18 10.05 2.92
CA ASN A 273 -19.24 8.67 3.40
C ASN A 273 -18.09 8.32 4.36
N ILE A 274 -17.55 9.30 5.05
CA ILE A 274 -16.48 9.08 6.04
C ILE A 274 -16.83 9.72 7.37
N SER A 275 -16.81 8.92 8.45
CA SER A 275 -17.00 9.37 9.83
C SER A 275 -15.69 9.75 10.52
N LEU A 276 -14.54 9.32 9.96
CA LEU A 276 -13.23 9.69 10.44
C LEU A 276 -12.86 11.11 9.96
N GLN A 277 -12.26 11.90 10.82
CA GLN A 277 -11.81 13.24 10.47
C GLN A 277 -10.39 13.18 9.89
N TYR A 278 -10.23 13.48 8.59
CA TYR A 278 -8.92 13.61 7.97
C TYR A 278 -8.13 14.77 8.59
N ASN A 279 -6.88 14.53 8.98
CA ASN A 279 -6.00 15.51 9.64
C ASN A 279 -4.76 15.87 8.83
N GLY A 280 -4.40 15.10 7.83
CA GLY A 280 -3.25 15.35 6.97
C GLY A 280 -2.68 14.07 6.38
N GLY A 281 -1.74 14.22 5.45
CA GLY A 281 -1.09 13.11 4.80
C GLY A 281 0.18 13.52 4.07
N GLY A 282 0.85 12.54 3.49
CA GLY A 282 2.09 12.77 2.77
C GLY A 282 2.76 11.49 2.31
N ILE A 283 4.05 11.59 2.02
CA ILE A 283 4.90 10.45 1.69
C ILE A 283 6.05 10.32 2.68
N VAL A 284 6.63 9.13 2.77
CA VAL A 284 7.94 8.94 3.39
C VAL A 284 9.00 8.93 2.29
N ASP A 285 9.64 10.08 2.06
CA ASP A 285 10.79 10.13 1.14
C ASP A 285 12.03 9.58 1.85
N PHE A 286 12.20 8.28 1.77
CA PHE A 286 13.30 7.56 2.42
C PHE A 286 14.65 7.73 1.73
N ARG A 287 14.72 8.38 0.55
CA ARG A 287 15.99 8.60 -0.16
C ARG A 287 16.95 9.41 0.69
N GLY A 288 18.21 8.96 0.76
CA GLY A 288 19.21 9.59 1.63
C GLY A 288 19.04 9.35 3.14
N ASN A 289 17.97 8.61 3.54
CA ASN A 289 17.68 8.26 4.93
C ASN A 289 17.73 6.75 5.21
N VAL A 290 17.98 5.93 4.20
CA VAL A 290 18.16 4.48 4.30
C VAL A 290 19.43 4.07 3.58
N LEU A 291 20.14 3.06 4.09
CA LEU A 291 21.35 2.48 3.50
C LEU A 291 22.42 3.55 3.16
N GLN A 292 22.54 4.57 4.01
CA GLN A 292 23.29 5.81 3.74
C GLN A 292 24.77 5.55 3.38
N ASN A 293 25.39 4.54 3.96
CA ASN A 293 26.81 4.23 3.77
C ASN A 293 27.11 3.40 2.52
N ARG A 294 26.10 3.11 1.67
CA ARG A 294 26.27 2.16 0.56
C ARG A 294 26.28 2.78 -0.83
N ASN A 295 26.08 4.08 -0.97
CA ASN A 295 26.10 4.83 -2.25
C ASN A 295 25.29 4.19 -3.38
N HIS A 296 24.13 3.61 -3.05
CA HIS A 296 23.28 2.96 -4.05
C HIS A 296 22.68 3.95 -5.04
N THR A 297 22.66 3.57 -6.30
CA THR A 297 21.85 4.23 -7.33
C THR A 297 20.35 4.06 -6.99
N LEU A 298 19.50 4.92 -7.55
CA LEU A 298 18.04 4.77 -7.38
C LEU A 298 17.54 3.39 -7.85
N GLN A 299 18.14 2.85 -8.91
CA GLN A 299 17.78 1.52 -9.42
C GLN A 299 18.11 0.43 -8.40
N GLU A 300 19.29 0.45 -7.79
CA GLU A 300 19.68 -0.51 -6.75
C GLU A 300 18.84 -0.35 -5.48
N LEU A 301 18.57 0.90 -5.08
CA LEU A 301 17.70 1.22 -3.95
C LEU A 301 16.29 0.66 -4.16
N SER A 302 15.76 0.73 -5.39
CA SER A 302 14.44 0.20 -5.72
C SER A 302 14.29 -1.30 -5.47
N PHE A 303 15.34 -2.10 -5.69
CA PHE A 303 15.33 -3.53 -5.42
C PHE A 303 15.59 -3.88 -3.95
N ARG A 304 16.14 -2.97 -3.18
CA ARG A 304 16.43 -3.18 -1.76
C ARG A 304 15.29 -2.72 -0.87
N ILE A 305 14.74 -1.54 -1.14
CA ILE A 305 13.63 -0.95 -0.38
C ILE A 305 12.35 -1.01 -1.22
N SER A 306 12.14 -0.04 -2.09
CA SER A 306 11.09 -0.01 -3.11
C SER A 306 11.35 1.14 -4.10
N ASP A 307 10.69 1.08 -5.27
CA ASP A 307 10.58 2.21 -6.21
C ASP A 307 9.40 3.13 -5.90
N HIS A 308 8.45 2.72 -5.04
CA HIS A 308 7.37 3.54 -4.55
C HIS A 308 7.64 4.08 -3.15
N PHE A 309 7.18 5.29 -2.89
CA PHE A 309 7.16 5.85 -1.54
C PHE A 309 5.97 5.32 -0.74
N PRO A 310 6.12 5.07 0.58
CA PRO A 310 4.97 4.93 1.45
C PRO A 310 4.11 6.21 1.39
N LEU A 311 2.85 6.08 0.94
CA LEU A 311 1.86 7.14 0.97
C LEU A 311 1.02 6.97 2.24
N TRP A 312 0.82 8.03 3.02
CA TRP A 312 0.13 7.91 4.30
C TRP A 312 -0.92 9.01 4.51
N ALA A 313 -1.90 8.69 5.33
CA ALA A 313 -2.92 9.61 5.82
C ALA A 313 -3.13 9.42 7.33
N GLU A 314 -3.35 10.52 8.04
CA GLU A 314 -3.78 10.56 9.43
C GLU A 314 -5.25 10.90 9.50
N PHE A 315 -5.99 10.12 10.28
CA PHE A 315 -7.36 10.42 10.64
C PHE A 315 -7.48 10.54 12.17
N LEU A 316 -8.22 11.53 12.64
CA LEU A 316 -8.58 11.65 14.04
C LEU A 316 -9.74 10.72 14.37
N THR A 317 -9.70 10.18 15.58
CA THR A 317 -10.73 9.31 16.17
C THR A 317 -11.29 10.02 17.41
N PRO A 318 -12.16 11.03 17.21
CA PRO A 318 -12.71 11.82 18.32
C PRO A 318 -13.61 11.03 19.28
#